data_7878ed0900e7476cd4fa7f0278b161ee
#
_entry.id   7878ed0900e7476cd4fa7f0278b161ee
#
_cell.length_a   1.000
_cell.length_b   1.000
_cell.length_c   1.000
_cell.angle_alpha   90.00
_cell.angle_beta   90.00
_cell.angle_gamma   90.00
#
_symmetry.space_group_name_H-M   'P 1'
#
loop_
_entity.id
_entity.type
_entity.pdbx_description
1 polymer ?
#
loop_
_entity_poly.entity_id
_entity_poly.type
_entity_poly.pdbx_seq_one_letter_code
_entity_poly.pdbx_strand_id
1 'polypeptide(L)'
;MNQEQTQPGALRRHRDRGRALAAVISCVSIYGITISLFTPLLSLILESRAVSSTLIGGLAMMTPLGVILGSFFVPRYLQIFSGRRLLLIGIGFEIFLIILLLAMSDLASWFVIRFFMGVTGSVLFIVSDSWVAEITPDAIRGRVMGLYNTVLLFSFAVGPLILTMTGTSGVLPFVWGIFLM
;
A
#
# COMPACT_ATOMS: atom_id res chain seq x y z
N MET A 1 -35.14 15.57 -35.03
CA MET A 1 -35.13 16.17 -33.70
C MET A 1 -34.97 15.03 -32.70
N ASN A 2 -33.71 14.60 -32.43
CA ASN A 2 -33.40 13.55 -31.46
C ASN A 2 -33.18 14.23 -30.12
N GLN A 3 -34.11 14.07 -29.22
CA GLN A 3 -33.91 14.36 -27.80
C GLN A 3 -33.02 13.25 -27.24
N GLU A 4 -31.75 13.52 -27.09
CA GLU A 4 -30.87 12.77 -26.19
C GLU A 4 -31.43 12.90 -24.77
N GLN A 5 -32.25 11.92 -24.41
CA GLN A 5 -32.62 11.70 -23.01
C GLN A 5 -31.32 11.34 -22.26
N THR A 6 -30.70 12.34 -21.68
CA THR A 6 -29.59 12.19 -20.70
C THR A 6 -30.16 11.41 -19.52
N GLN A 7 -30.05 10.09 -19.57
CA GLN A 7 -30.57 9.20 -18.51
C GLN A 7 -29.85 9.53 -17.19
N PRO A 8 -30.58 9.94 -16.14
CA PRO A 8 -29.97 10.25 -14.82
C PRO A 8 -29.14 9.10 -14.26
N GLY A 9 -29.40 7.87 -14.68
CA GLY A 9 -28.65 6.67 -14.29
C GLY A 9 -27.24 6.58 -14.88
N ALA A 10 -27.00 7.12 -16.08
CA ALA A 10 -25.68 7.08 -16.70
C ALA A 10 -24.68 8.00 -15.98
N LEU A 11 -25.11 9.22 -15.64
CA LEU A 11 -24.30 10.19 -14.88
C LEU A 11 -24.00 9.67 -13.46
N ARG A 12 -24.93 8.99 -12.82
CA ARG A 12 -24.74 8.38 -11.50
C ARG A 12 -23.70 7.25 -11.58
N ARG A 13 -23.79 6.36 -12.56
CA ARG A 13 -22.80 5.29 -12.77
C ARG A 13 -21.38 5.83 -13.05
N HIS A 14 -21.25 6.90 -13.85
CA HIS A 14 -19.94 7.53 -14.09
C HIS A 14 -19.36 8.14 -12.82
N ARG A 15 -20.18 8.79 -12.02
CA ARG A 15 -19.73 9.40 -10.74
C ARG A 15 -19.32 8.34 -9.71
N ASP A 16 -20.06 7.23 -9.65
CA ASP A 16 -19.75 6.15 -8.71
C ASP A 16 -18.47 5.39 -9.10
N ARG A 17 -18.22 5.19 -10.40
CA ARG A 17 -16.94 4.66 -10.91
C ARG A 17 -15.77 5.58 -10.61
N GLY A 18 -15.90 6.88 -10.82
CA GLY A 18 -14.86 7.85 -10.51
C GLY A 18 -14.49 7.87 -9.02
N ARG A 19 -15.50 7.78 -8.14
CA ARG A 19 -15.28 7.69 -6.69
C ARG A 19 -14.58 6.39 -6.28
N ALA A 20 -14.98 5.27 -6.89
CA ALA A 20 -14.34 3.98 -6.63
C ALA A 20 -12.88 3.98 -7.08
N LEU A 21 -12.57 4.51 -8.28
CA LEU A 21 -11.22 4.68 -8.77
C LEU A 21 -10.38 5.55 -7.83
N ALA A 22 -10.89 6.71 -7.44
CA ALA A 22 -10.20 7.62 -6.52
C ALA A 22 -9.91 6.93 -5.17
N ALA A 23 -10.87 6.20 -4.61
CA ALA A 23 -10.70 5.49 -3.36
C ALA A 23 -9.62 4.41 -3.43
N VAL A 24 -9.61 3.61 -4.51
CA VAL A 24 -8.59 2.55 -4.70
C VAL A 24 -7.20 3.15 -4.93
N ILE A 25 -7.11 4.19 -5.78
CA ILE A 25 -5.84 4.89 -6.03
C ILE A 25 -5.30 5.50 -4.74
N SER A 26 -6.16 6.14 -3.93
CA SER A 26 -5.75 6.69 -2.63
C SER A 26 -5.25 5.61 -1.68
N CYS A 27 -5.95 4.49 -1.59
CA CYS A 27 -5.58 3.36 -0.73
C CYS A 27 -4.17 2.83 -1.05
N VAL A 28 -3.90 2.55 -2.32
CA VAL A 28 -2.59 2.02 -2.72
C VAL A 28 -1.48 3.07 -2.64
N SER A 29 -1.81 4.35 -2.87
CA SER A 29 -0.86 5.45 -2.74
C SER A 29 -0.43 5.66 -1.30
N ILE A 30 -1.37 5.61 -0.37
CA ILE A 30 -1.12 5.67 1.08
C ILE A 30 -0.21 4.52 1.50
N TYR A 31 -0.50 3.29 1.04
CA TYR A 31 0.38 2.15 1.29
C TYR A 31 1.78 2.36 0.70
N GLY A 32 1.87 2.89 -0.53
CA GLY A 32 3.14 3.22 -1.19
C GLY A 32 3.98 4.22 -0.38
N ILE A 33 3.36 5.27 0.16
CA ILE A 33 4.02 6.22 1.06
C ILE A 33 4.50 5.52 2.33
N THR A 34 3.67 4.69 2.94
CA THR A 34 3.98 3.97 4.18
C THR A 34 5.17 3.04 4.01
N ILE A 35 5.19 2.18 3.00
CA ILE A 35 6.31 1.25 2.78
C ILE A 35 7.62 1.99 2.45
N SER A 36 7.53 3.09 1.67
CA SER A 36 8.69 3.89 1.30
C SER A 36 9.22 4.74 2.46
N LEU A 37 8.41 5.06 3.46
CA LEU A 37 8.80 5.69 4.70
C LEU A 37 9.53 4.70 5.62
N PHE A 38 8.95 3.52 5.85
CA PHE A 38 9.50 2.56 6.82
C PHE A 38 10.78 1.86 6.35
N THR A 39 10.99 1.71 5.05
CA THR A 39 12.21 1.03 4.54
C THR A 39 13.48 1.78 4.91
N PRO A 40 13.67 3.07 4.58
CA PRO A 40 14.84 3.82 5.00
C PRO A 40 14.85 4.11 6.51
N LEU A 41 13.68 4.35 7.14
CA LEU A 41 13.60 4.59 8.58
C LEU A 41 14.24 3.45 9.39
N LEU A 42 13.82 2.21 9.12
CA LEU A 42 14.34 1.05 9.86
C LEU A 42 15.82 0.81 9.57
N SER A 43 16.26 1.04 8.32
CA SER A 43 17.67 0.93 7.97
C SER A 43 18.53 1.92 8.76
N LEU A 44 18.11 3.18 8.86
CA LEU A 44 18.81 4.22 9.61
C LEU A 44 18.81 3.96 11.13
N ILE A 45 17.70 3.45 11.67
CA ILE A 45 17.64 3.05 13.10
C ILE A 45 18.61 1.90 13.37
N LEU A 46 18.69 0.89 12.51
CA LEU A 46 19.62 -0.23 12.70
C LEU A 46 21.06 0.18 12.51
N GLU A 47 21.35 1.07 11.57
CA GLU A 47 22.67 1.66 11.38
C GLU A 47 23.14 2.41 12.63
N SER A 48 22.26 3.22 13.24
CA SER A 48 22.56 3.92 14.49
C SER A 48 22.79 2.98 15.68
N ARG A 49 22.28 1.74 15.61
CA ARG A 49 22.53 0.66 16.59
C ARG A 49 23.77 -0.17 16.26
N ALA A 50 24.57 0.22 15.27
CA ALA A 50 25.77 -0.49 14.80
C ALA A 50 25.46 -1.94 14.34
N VAL A 51 24.26 -2.20 13.83
CA VAL A 51 23.90 -3.49 13.24
C VAL A 51 24.62 -3.65 11.89
N SER A 52 25.09 -4.86 11.58
CA SER A 52 25.81 -5.13 10.33
C SER A 52 24.95 -4.86 9.09
N SER A 53 25.58 -4.36 8.02
CA SER A 53 24.91 -4.08 6.73
C SER A 53 24.24 -5.34 6.14
N THR A 54 24.76 -6.53 6.42
CA THR A 54 24.15 -7.81 6.00
C THR A 54 22.78 -8.01 6.64
N LEU A 55 22.64 -7.74 7.93
CA LEU A 55 21.37 -7.86 8.64
C LEU A 55 20.36 -6.77 8.22
N ILE A 56 20.83 -5.54 7.97
CA ILE A 56 20.01 -4.45 7.44
C ILE A 56 19.47 -4.83 6.06
N GLY A 57 20.32 -5.33 5.16
CA GLY A 57 19.91 -5.82 3.85
C GLY A 57 18.96 -7.01 3.94
N GLY A 58 19.21 -7.95 4.87
CA GLY A 58 18.31 -9.06 5.16
C GLY A 58 16.92 -8.59 5.60
N LEU A 59 16.84 -7.61 6.48
CA LEU A 59 15.56 -7.02 6.90
C LEU A 59 14.82 -6.35 5.73
N ALA A 60 15.54 -5.63 4.86
CA ALA A 60 14.96 -4.98 3.69
C ALA A 60 14.37 -6.01 2.70
N MET A 61 14.95 -7.22 2.60
CA MET A 61 14.46 -8.31 1.75
C MET A 61 13.19 -8.97 2.27
N MET A 62 12.85 -8.85 3.55
CA MET A 62 11.66 -9.52 4.11
C MET A 62 10.36 -9.04 3.48
N THR A 63 10.23 -7.75 3.20
CA THR A 63 9.02 -7.21 2.56
C THR A 63 8.84 -7.75 1.13
N PRO A 64 9.80 -7.67 0.19
CA PRO A 64 9.64 -8.29 -1.12
C PRO A 64 9.41 -9.81 -1.05
N LEU A 65 10.04 -10.53 -0.14
CA LEU A 65 9.77 -11.96 0.07
C LEU A 65 8.31 -12.20 0.50
N GLY A 66 7.80 -11.39 1.42
CA GLY A 66 6.40 -11.43 1.83
C GLY A 66 5.44 -11.14 0.68
N VAL A 67 5.76 -10.15 -0.19
CA VAL A 67 4.97 -9.84 -1.38
C VAL A 67 4.94 -11.03 -2.34
N ILE A 68 6.07 -11.65 -2.63
CA ILE A 68 6.16 -12.82 -3.52
C ILE A 68 5.32 -13.96 -2.97
N LEU A 69 5.50 -14.34 -1.71
CA LEU A 69 4.76 -15.45 -1.13
C LEU A 69 3.27 -15.14 -0.98
N GLY A 70 2.92 -13.93 -0.57
CA GLY A 70 1.53 -13.48 -0.45
C GLY A 70 0.80 -13.50 -1.80
N SER A 71 1.48 -13.16 -2.90
CA SER A 71 0.88 -13.11 -4.23
C SER A 71 0.30 -14.45 -4.71
N PHE A 72 0.84 -15.58 -4.26
CA PHE A 72 0.31 -16.90 -4.60
C PHE A 72 -1.07 -17.19 -3.95
N PHE A 73 -1.38 -16.54 -2.83
CA PHE A 73 -2.60 -16.78 -2.09
C PHE A 73 -3.73 -15.79 -2.42
N VAL A 74 -3.39 -14.58 -2.84
CA VAL A 74 -4.38 -13.51 -3.12
C VAL A 74 -5.46 -13.94 -4.11
N PRO A 75 -5.18 -14.62 -5.25
CA PRO A 75 -6.21 -15.04 -6.17
C PRO A 75 -7.24 -16.01 -5.56
N ARG A 76 -6.81 -16.85 -4.61
CA ARG A 76 -7.72 -17.74 -3.86
C ARG A 76 -8.61 -16.96 -2.91
N TYR A 77 -8.07 -15.97 -2.20
CA TYR A 77 -8.85 -15.14 -1.31
C TYR A 77 -9.87 -14.28 -2.05
N LEU A 78 -9.55 -13.81 -3.26
CA LEU A 78 -10.48 -13.07 -4.11
C LEU A 78 -11.68 -13.91 -4.58
N GLN A 79 -11.56 -15.24 -4.61
CA GLN A 79 -12.68 -16.13 -4.91
C GLN A 79 -13.66 -16.28 -3.73
N ILE A 80 -13.18 -16.08 -2.50
CA ILE A 80 -13.95 -16.27 -1.27
C ILE A 80 -14.47 -14.95 -0.72
N PHE A 81 -13.65 -13.91 -0.79
CA PHE A 81 -13.94 -12.60 -0.23
C PHE A 81 -14.07 -11.54 -1.31
N SER A 82 -14.95 -10.56 -1.09
CA SER A 82 -15.00 -9.39 -1.98
C SER A 82 -13.72 -8.55 -1.86
N GLY A 83 -13.26 -7.95 -2.94
CA GLY A 83 -12.06 -7.10 -2.97
C GLY A 83 -12.09 -6.00 -1.90
N ARG A 84 -13.28 -5.38 -1.66
CA ARG A 84 -13.45 -4.38 -0.61
C ARG A 84 -13.15 -4.92 0.79
N ARG A 85 -13.59 -6.15 1.10
CA ARG A 85 -13.31 -6.76 2.42
C ARG A 85 -11.84 -7.07 2.57
N LEU A 86 -11.19 -7.58 1.52
CA LEU A 86 -9.76 -7.86 1.52
C LEU A 86 -8.94 -6.58 1.73
N LEU A 87 -9.28 -5.47 1.06
CA LEU A 87 -8.61 -4.19 1.28
C LEU A 87 -8.76 -3.69 2.71
N LEU A 88 -9.97 -3.74 3.28
CA LEU A 88 -10.21 -3.30 4.66
C LEU A 88 -9.47 -4.16 5.68
N ILE A 89 -9.47 -5.48 5.49
CA ILE A 89 -8.70 -6.40 6.35
C ILE A 89 -7.20 -6.12 6.20
N GLY A 90 -6.71 -5.92 4.97
CA GLY A 90 -5.31 -5.60 4.70
C GLY A 90 -4.88 -4.30 5.38
N ILE A 91 -5.66 -3.21 5.24
CA ILE A 91 -5.36 -1.94 5.91
C ILE A 91 -5.35 -2.10 7.42
N GLY A 92 -6.35 -2.76 8.00
CA GLY A 92 -6.41 -2.99 9.45
C GLY A 92 -5.24 -3.81 9.96
N PHE A 93 -4.84 -4.83 9.21
CA PHE A 93 -3.68 -5.65 9.55
C PHE A 93 -2.36 -4.89 9.40
N GLU A 94 -2.23 -4.03 8.39
CA GLU A 94 -1.04 -3.17 8.22
C GLU A 94 -0.89 -2.19 9.39
N ILE A 95 -1.98 -1.52 9.80
CA ILE A 95 -1.97 -0.65 10.99
C ILE A 95 -1.53 -1.43 12.23
N PHE A 96 -2.05 -2.64 12.42
CA PHE A 96 -1.65 -3.51 13.53
C PHE A 96 -0.16 -3.83 13.49
N LEU A 97 0.39 -4.15 12.30
CA LEU A 97 1.81 -4.44 12.13
C LEU A 97 2.69 -3.21 12.41
N ILE A 98 2.26 -2.00 12.04
CA ILE A 98 2.97 -0.75 12.36
C ILE A 98 2.99 -0.51 13.87
N ILE A 99 1.87 -0.73 14.56
CA ILE A 99 1.80 -0.63 16.02
C ILE A 99 2.75 -1.64 16.67
N LEU A 100 2.77 -2.88 16.16
CA LEU A 100 3.65 -3.93 16.65
C LEU A 100 5.12 -3.59 16.41
N LEU A 101 5.45 -2.99 15.26
CA LEU A 101 6.79 -2.53 14.93
C LEU A 101 7.28 -1.43 15.89
N LEU A 102 6.38 -0.55 16.33
CA LEU A 102 6.66 0.48 17.34
C LEU A 102 6.84 -0.12 18.73
N ALA A 103 6.03 -1.13 19.09
CA ALA A 103 6.05 -1.75 20.41
C ALA A 103 7.27 -2.69 20.63
N MET A 104 7.74 -3.32 19.56
CA MET A 104 8.87 -4.25 19.59
C MET A 104 10.15 -3.60 19.07
N SER A 105 11.24 -3.72 19.82
CA SER A 105 12.54 -3.12 19.46
C SER A 105 13.62 -4.15 19.11
N ASP A 106 13.30 -5.44 19.20
CA ASP A 106 14.21 -6.53 18.88
C ASP A 106 14.21 -6.82 17.37
N LEU A 107 15.40 -7.16 16.86
CA LEU A 107 15.63 -7.37 15.44
C LEU A 107 14.83 -8.56 14.89
N ALA A 108 14.72 -9.65 15.65
CA ALA A 108 14.01 -10.85 15.20
C ALA A 108 12.53 -10.58 14.93
N SER A 109 11.86 -9.83 15.82
CA SER A 109 10.47 -9.40 15.63
C SER A 109 10.32 -8.52 14.40
N TRP A 110 11.27 -7.63 14.13
CA TRP A 110 11.24 -6.77 12.94
C TRP A 110 11.31 -7.57 11.63
N PHE A 111 12.08 -8.65 11.57
CA PHE A 111 12.11 -9.55 10.42
C PHE A 111 10.73 -10.15 10.14
N VAL A 112 10.08 -10.67 11.17
CA VAL A 112 8.74 -11.27 11.06
C VAL A 112 7.69 -10.24 10.66
N ILE A 113 7.69 -9.07 11.32
CA ILE A 113 6.75 -8.00 11.02
C ILE A 113 6.90 -7.52 9.58
N ARG A 114 8.13 -7.26 9.12
CA ARG A 114 8.42 -6.81 7.75
C ARG A 114 8.00 -7.83 6.69
N PHE A 115 8.14 -9.12 7.00
CA PHE A 115 7.63 -10.19 6.14
C PHE A 115 6.10 -10.12 6.00
N PHE A 116 5.38 -10.00 7.12
CA PHE A 116 3.91 -9.90 7.08
C PHE A 116 3.41 -8.59 6.47
N MET A 117 4.12 -7.47 6.64
CA MET A 117 3.85 -6.23 5.90
C MET A 117 3.94 -6.45 4.38
N GLY A 118 4.91 -7.27 3.92
CA GLY A 118 4.99 -7.68 2.52
C GLY A 118 3.78 -8.53 2.07
N VAL A 119 3.37 -9.50 2.89
CA VAL A 119 2.18 -10.32 2.60
C VAL A 119 0.92 -9.44 2.49
N THR A 120 0.74 -8.52 3.42
CA THR A 120 -0.37 -7.54 3.38
C THR A 120 -0.29 -6.67 2.14
N GLY A 121 0.91 -6.21 1.80
CA GLY A 121 1.16 -5.42 0.61
C GLY A 121 0.74 -6.12 -0.67
N SER A 122 1.00 -7.43 -0.79
CA SER A 122 0.54 -8.20 -1.95
C SER A 122 -0.97 -8.16 -2.12
N VAL A 123 -1.71 -8.22 -1.01
CA VAL A 123 -3.19 -8.11 -1.03
C VAL A 123 -3.59 -6.72 -1.50
N LEU A 124 -3.02 -5.66 -0.91
CA LEU A 124 -3.36 -4.28 -1.26
C LEU A 124 -3.06 -3.96 -2.73
N PHE A 125 -1.89 -4.37 -3.25
CA PHE A 125 -1.52 -4.15 -4.65
C PHE A 125 -2.39 -4.95 -5.62
N ILE A 126 -2.46 -6.27 -5.46
CA ILE A 126 -3.14 -7.14 -6.43
C ILE A 126 -4.64 -6.85 -6.47
N VAL A 127 -5.27 -6.66 -5.32
CA VAL A 127 -6.71 -6.33 -5.27
C VAL A 127 -6.97 -4.97 -5.88
N SER A 128 -6.12 -3.97 -5.62
CA SER A 128 -6.26 -2.63 -6.20
C SER A 128 -6.08 -2.66 -7.72
N ASP A 129 -5.03 -3.32 -8.22
CA ASP A 129 -4.76 -3.46 -9.65
C ASP A 129 -5.92 -4.14 -10.37
N SER A 130 -6.40 -5.27 -9.83
CA SER A 130 -7.52 -6.02 -10.38
C SER A 130 -8.79 -5.17 -10.40
N TRP A 131 -9.07 -4.46 -9.33
CA TRP A 131 -10.26 -3.63 -9.23
C TRP A 131 -10.22 -2.44 -10.19
N VAL A 132 -9.08 -1.72 -10.29
CA VAL A 132 -8.91 -0.63 -11.27
C VAL A 132 -9.10 -1.14 -12.70
N ALA A 133 -8.53 -2.31 -13.02
CA ALA A 133 -8.66 -2.92 -14.34
C ALA A 133 -10.13 -3.31 -14.65
N GLU A 134 -10.86 -3.84 -13.67
CA GLU A 134 -12.26 -4.29 -13.83
C GLU A 134 -13.23 -3.13 -14.05
N ILE A 135 -13.12 -2.06 -13.26
CA ILE A 135 -14.06 -0.93 -13.34
C ILE A 135 -13.75 0.03 -14.47
N THR A 136 -12.59 -0.11 -15.13
CA THR A 136 -12.16 0.79 -16.21
C THR A 136 -12.57 0.25 -17.58
N PRO A 137 -13.31 1.03 -18.41
CA PRO A 137 -13.63 0.66 -19.78
C PRO A 137 -12.39 0.40 -20.63
N ASP A 138 -12.44 -0.58 -21.54
CA ASP A 138 -11.31 -0.99 -22.38
C ASP A 138 -10.70 0.18 -23.16
N ALA A 139 -11.52 1.07 -23.67
CA ALA A 139 -11.11 2.22 -24.49
C ALA A 139 -10.15 3.18 -23.77
N ILE A 140 -10.20 3.26 -22.45
CA ILE A 140 -9.38 4.18 -21.62
C ILE A 140 -8.51 3.45 -20.59
N ARG A 141 -8.54 2.11 -20.57
CA ARG A 141 -7.83 1.29 -19.57
C ARG A 141 -6.34 1.62 -19.49
N GLY A 142 -5.66 1.73 -20.62
CA GLY A 142 -4.24 2.06 -20.66
C GLY A 142 -3.93 3.42 -20.03
N ARG A 143 -4.78 4.42 -20.28
CA ARG A 143 -4.62 5.77 -19.70
C ARG A 143 -4.84 5.78 -18.20
N VAL A 144 -5.86 5.07 -17.72
CA VAL A 144 -6.18 4.99 -16.28
C VAL A 144 -5.10 4.21 -15.54
N MET A 145 -4.64 3.08 -16.08
CA MET A 145 -3.55 2.30 -15.49
C MET A 145 -2.23 3.08 -15.50
N GLY A 146 -1.95 3.86 -16.56
CA GLY A 146 -0.80 4.75 -16.60
C GLY A 146 -0.84 5.80 -15.50
N LEU A 147 -2.00 6.46 -15.30
CA LEU A 147 -2.19 7.43 -14.22
C LEU A 147 -2.03 6.77 -12.85
N TYR A 148 -2.66 5.60 -12.64
CA TYR A 148 -2.54 4.82 -11.42
C TYR A 148 -1.08 4.52 -11.06
N ASN A 149 -0.31 3.98 -12.02
CA ASN A 149 1.11 3.68 -11.81
C ASN A 149 1.94 4.95 -11.54
N THR A 150 1.64 6.06 -12.23
CA THR A 150 2.34 7.34 -12.01
C THR A 150 2.10 7.85 -10.58
N VAL A 151 0.87 7.82 -10.11
CA VAL A 151 0.52 8.24 -8.74
C VAL A 151 1.18 7.31 -7.71
N LEU A 152 1.19 6.00 -7.95
CA LEU A 152 1.86 5.02 -7.10
C LEU A 152 3.37 5.30 -7.01
N LEU A 153 4.04 5.46 -8.14
CA LEU A 153 5.48 5.77 -8.17
C LEU A 153 5.80 7.09 -7.46
N PHE A 154 4.96 8.11 -7.67
CA PHE A 154 5.09 9.39 -6.95
C PHE A 154 4.94 9.19 -5.43
N SER A 155 4.03 8.33 -5.01
CA SER A 155 3.83 7.99 -3.59
C SER A 155 5.09 7.41 -2.94
N PHE A 156 5.87 6.61 -3.68
CA PHE A 156 7.16 6.10 -3.19
C PHE A 156 8.21 7.19 -2.98
N ALA A 157 8.13 8.32 -3.67
CA ALA A 157 9.04 9.45 -3.47
C ALA A 157 8.66 10.27 -2.22
N VAL A 158 7.38 10.27 -1.83
CA VAL A 158 6.88 11.06 -0.68
C VAL A 158 7.36 10.51 0.66
N GLY A 159 7.48 9.19 0.81
CA GLY A 159 7.89 8.56 2.08
C GLY A 159 9.25 9.04 2.60
N PRO A 160 10.33 8.95 1.82
CA PRO A 160 11.64 9.50 2.22
C PRO A 160 11.60 11.01 2.49
N LEU A 161 10.78 11.77 1.75
CA LEU A 161 10.62 13.21 1.98
C LEU A 161 10.00 13.49 3.36
N ILE A 162 8.98 12.74 3.76
CA ILE A 162 8.42 12.83 5.12
C ILE A 162 9.51 12.54 6.15
N LEU A 163 10.34 11.53 5.91
CA LEU A 163 11.42 11.17 6.82
C LEU A 163 12.46 12.28 6.98
N THR A 164 12.79 13.01 5.91
CA THR A 164 13.70 14.16 6.01
C THR A 164 13.13 15.30 6.87
N MET A 165 11.81 15.44 6.89
CA MET A 165 11.12 16.48 7.68
C MET A 165 10.89 16.08 9.14
N THR A 166 10.64 14.79 9.41
CA THR A 166 10.33 14.29 10.75
C THR A 166 11.55 13.79 11.52
N GLY A 167 12.65 13.55 10.82
CA GLY A 167 13.83 12.91 11.39
C GLY A 167 13.65 11.41 11.59
N THR A 168 14.72 10.75 12.09
CA THR A 168 14.76 9.31 12.32
C THR A 168 14.58 8.92 13.79
N SER A 169 14.46 9.91 14.67
CA SER A 169 14.39 9.73 16.12
C SER A 169 12.96 9.83 16.64
N GLY A 170 12.63 8.96 17.60
CA GLY A 170 11.37 9.03 18.32
C GLY A 170 10.20 8.33 17.63
N VAL A 171 8.99 8.64 18.10
CA VAL A 171 7.73 7.99 17.71
C VAL A 171 7.09 8.65 16.48
N LEU A 172 7.53 9.87 16.14
CA LEU A 172 6.87 10.71 15.13
C LEU A 172 6.75 10.05 13.74
N PRO A 173 7.78 9.38 13.17
CA PRO A 173 7.63 8.69 11.89
C PRO A 173 6.60 7.56 11.90
N PHE A 174 6.48 6.85 13.03
CA PHE A 174 5.49 5.77 13.19
C PHE A 174 4.07 6.32 13.30
N VAL A 175 3.89 7.45 14.01
CA VAL A 175 2.60 8.15 14.09
C VAL A 175 2.15 8.60 12.70
N TRP A 176 3.05 9.13 11.88
CA TRP A 176 2.74 9.47 10.48
C TRP A 176 2.34 8.24 9.67
N GLY A 177 3.04 7.11 9.84
CA GLY A 177 2.66 5.86 9.17
C GLY A 177 1.25 5.39 9.54
N ILE A 178 0.87 5.48 10.82
CA ILE A 178 -0.48 5.11 11.29
C ILE A 178 -1.53 6.12 10.82
N PHE A 179 -1.21 7.41 10.88
CA PHE A 179 -2.15 8.48 10.49
C PHE A 179 -2.47 8.46 8.99
N LEU A 180 -1.53 8.04 8.17
CA LEU A 180 -1.71 7.92 6.72
C LEU A 180 -2.57 6.71 6.34
N MET A 181 -2.54 5.59 7.10
CA MET A 181 -3.32 4.38 6.84
C MET A 181 -4.77 4.52 7.29
#